data_e5a15a1c5bd7e61bd3a83c83f03d8cec
#
_entry.id   e5a15a1c5bd7e61bd3a83c83f03d8cec
#
_cell.length_a   1.000
_cell.length_b   1.000
_cell.length_c   1.000
_cell.angle_alpha   90.00
_cell.angle_beta   90.00
_cell.angle_gamma   90.00
#
_symmetry.space_group_name_H-M   'P 1'
#
loop_
_entity.id
_entity.type
_entity.pdbx_description
1 polymer ?
#
loop_
_entity_poly.entity_id
_entity_poly.type
_entity_poly.pdbx_seq_one_letter_code
_entity_poly.pdbx_strand_id
1 'polypeptide(L)'
;AYPGQETQALNSVSFRIKPGERVALIGRVGSGKSTLGKLALALYRPQDGIILMDGVDIRQVDPAELRRNIASVPQDVTLFFGSLKENLLFGNPSKTDAEILQAAAATGVDRMANLHPHGFDLQVGERGDRLSSGQRQAVAVSRALLKGAPAMILDEPTSSMDSATEDQVRRNLAAFLQNRTLLLVTHRTALLDLVDRIIVLDGGRVIADGPRDEVLTSLYKNRPGIKEAS
;
A
#
# COMPACT_ATOMS: atom_id res chain seq x y z
N ALA A 1 -19.99 9.45 -1.16
CA ALA A 1 -19.51 10.07 -2.40
C ALA A 1 -18.30 10.95 -2.09
N TYR A 2 -17.44 11.21 -3.05
CA TYR A 2 -16.42 12.27 -2.93
C TYR A 2 -17.09 13.65 -2.98
N PRO A 3 -16.48 14.69 -2.40
CA PRO A 3 -17.01 16.06 -2.53
C PRO A 3 -17.25 16.43 -4.00
N GLY A 4 -18.47 16.84 -4.33
CA GLY A 4 -18.86 17.20 -5.70
C GLY A 4 -19.22 16.03 -6.64
N GLN A 5 -19.24 14.80 -6.15
CA GLN A 5 -19.70 13.64 -6.93
C GLN A 5 -21.02 13.09 -6.36
N GLU A 6 -21.96 12.78 -7.23
CA GLU A 6 -23.27 12.18 -6.85
C GLU A 6 -23.17 10.67 -6.62
N THR A 7 -22.21 9.98 -7.27
CA THR A 7 -22.04 8.55 -7.16
C THR A 7 -21.30 8.16 -5.89
N GLN A 8 -21.86 7.21 -5.13
CA GLN A 8 -21.24 6.66 -3.94
C GLN A 8 -20.06 5.75 -4.34
N ALA A 9 -18.88 6.01 -3.81
CA ALA A 9 -17.70 5.18 -4.05
C ALA A 9 -17.77 3.85 -3.27
N LEU A 10 -18.47 3.83 -2.14
CA LEU A 10 -18.69 2.66 -1.28
C LEU A 10 -20.16 2.61 -0.86
N ASN A 11 -20.73 1.42 -0.82
CA ASN A 11 -22.12 1.18 -0.48
C ASN A 11 -22.23 -0.02 0.49
N SER A 12 -22.48 0.27 1.77
CA SER A 12 -22.67 -0.75 2.83
C SER A 12 -21.49 -1.73 2.92
N VAL A 13 -20.25 -1.22 2.84
CA VAL A 13 -19.03 -2.03 3.02
C VAL A 13 -18.81 -2.24 4.51
N SER A 14 -18.70 -3.49 4.94
CA SER A 14 -18.39 -3.85 6.32
C SER A 14 -17.45 -5.06 6.34
N PHE A 15 -16.32 -4.92 7.01
CA PHE A 15 -15.36 -6.01 7.28
C PHE A 15 -14.47 -5.65 8.46
N ARG A 16 -13.74 -6.62 8.96
CA ARG A 16 -12.78 -6.44 10.06
C ARG A 16 -11.44 -7.05 9.67
N ILE A 17 -10.36 -6.36 10.00
CA ILE A 17 -8.98 -6.87 9.92
C ILE A 17 -8.47 -7.04 11.36
N LYS A 18 -7.95 -8.22 11.68
CA LYS A 18 -7.38 -8.50 13.01
C LYS A 18 -5.93 -8.00 13.09
N PRO A 19 -5.42 -7.68 14.28
CA PRO A 19 -3.99 -7.40 14.44
C PRO A 19 -3.12 -8.53 13.86
N GLY A 20 -2.11 -8.17 13.06
CA GLY A 20 -1.24 -9.12 12.38
C GLY A 20 -1.83 -9.82 11.16
N GLU A 21 -3.10 -9.60 10.83
CA GLU A 21 -3.74 -10.17 9.65
C GLU A 21 -3.29 -9.43 8.38
N ARG A 22 -3.05 -10.19 7.30
CA ARG A 22 -2.64 -9.66 6.00
C ARG A 22 -3.76 -9.89 5.00
N VAL A 23 -4.39 -8.80 4.56
CA VAL A 23 -5.60 -8.81 3.74
C VAL A 23 -5.36 -8.08 2.43
N ALA A 24 -5.73 -8.67 1.30
CA ALA A 24 -5.79 -7.97 0.02
C ALA A 24 -7.22 -7.49 -0.28
N LEU A 25 -7.30 -6.28 -0.80
CA LEU A 25 -8.48 -5.76 -1.49
C LEU A 25 -8.26 -5.88 -2.99
N ILE A 26 -9.07 -6.68 -3.65
CA ILE A 26 -9.06 -6.82 -5.12
C ILE A 26 -10.41 -6.42 -5.71
N GLY A 27 -10.45 -6.14 -7.00
CA GLY A 27 -11.67 -5.74 -7.69
C GLY A 27 -11.38 -4.82 -8.88
N ARG A 28 -12.40 -4.51 -9.66
CA ARG A 28 -12.28 -3.68 -10.86
C ARG A 28 -11.82 -2.25 -10.53
N VAL A 29 -11.30 -1.55 -11.53
CA VAL A 29 -11.03 -0.11 -11.41
C VAL A 29 -12.34 0.61 -11.06
N GLY A 30 -12.28 1.55 -10.12
CA GLY A 30 -13.46 2.27 -9.65
C GLY A 30 -14.31 1.53 -8.60
N SER A 31 -13.95 0.33 -8.16
CA SER A 31 -14.73 -0.42 -7.15
C SER A 31 -14.63 0.10 -5.71
N GLY A 32 -13.84 1.15 -5.45
CA GLY A 32 -13.74 1.79 -4.13
C GLY A 32 -12.53 1.38 -3.27
N LYS A 33 -11.60 0.54 -3.78
CA LYS A 33 -10.43 0.06 -3.01
C LYS A 33 -9.57 1.16 -2.41
N SER A 34 -9.09 2.08 -3.25
CA SER A 34 -8.27 3.22 -2.79
C SER A 34 -9.06 4.16 -1.87
N THR A 35 -10.39 4.22 -2.03
CA THR A 35 -11.26 4.98 -1.12
C THR A 35 -11.24 4.40 0.29
N LEU A 36 -11.24 3.07 0.45
CA LEU A 36 -11.12 2.42 1.75
C LEU A 36 -9.79 2.75 2.43
N GLY A 37 -8.68 2.71 1.69
CA GLY A 37 -7.36 3.12 2.21
C GLY A 37 -7.35 4.57 2.69
N LYS A 38 -7.92 5.48 1.89
CA LYS A 38 -8.02 6.90 2.24
C LYS A 38 -8.90 7.16 3.47
N LEU A 39 -9.99 6.41 3.63
CA LEU A 39 -10.86 6.48 4.80
C LEU A 39 -10.14 5.94 6.05
N ALA A 40 -9.43 4.81 5.95
CA ALA A 40 -8.67 4.26 7.07
C ALA A 40 -7.55 5.19 7.57
N LEU A 41 -6.99 6.03 6.68
CA LEU A 41 -6.02 7.07 7.01
C LEU A 41 -6.65 8.40 7.49
N ALA A 42 -7.98 8.44 7.65
CA ALA A 42 -8.74 9.66 7.96
C ALA A 42 -8.43 10.83 7.01
N LEU A 43 -8.14 10.55 5.72
CA LEU A 43 -7.99 11.57 4.68
C LEU A 43 -9.36 12.06 4.20
N TYR A 44 -10.39 11.23 4.35
CA TYR A 44 -11.80 11.56 4.16
C TYR A 44 -12.61 11.03 5.33
N ARG A 45 -13.76 11.66 5.58
CA ARG A 45 -14.73 11.17 6.57
C ARG A 45 -15.81 10.35 5.87
N PRO A 46 -16.21 9.20 6.40
CA PRO A 46 -17.37 8.49 5.89
C PRO A 46 -18.63 9.34 6.10
N GLN A 47 -19.54 9.34 5.11
CA GLN A 47 -20.84 10.02 5.22
C GLN A 47 -21.74 9.26 6.20
N ASP A 48 -21.71 7.92 6.10
CA ASP A 48 -22.45 7.01 6.95
C ASP A 48 -21.52 5.90 7.45
N GLY A 49 -21.85 5.32 8.60
CA GLY A 49 -21.07 4.25 9.21
C GLY A 49 -19.90 4.78 10.06
N ILE A 50 -19.10 3.83 10.54
CA ILE A 50 -17.96 4.08 11.43
C ILE A 50 -16.75 3.29 10.99
N ILE A 51 -15.56 3.79 11.30
CA ILE A 51 -14.30 3.07 11.14
C ILE A 51 -13.65 3.02 12.52
N LEU A 52 -13.38 1.81 12.98
CA LEU A 52 -12.74 1.59 14.28
C LEU A 52 -11.30 1.14 14.09
N MET A 53 -10.40 1.71 14.90
CA MET A 53 -9.04 1.21 15.09
C MET A 53 -8.88 0.84 16.56
N ASP A 54 -8.57 -0.43 16.81
CA ASP A 54 -8.49 -1.00 18.16
C ASP A 54 -9.73 -0.71 19.03
N GLY A 55 -10.91 -0.71 18.39
CA GLY A 55 -12.20 -0.46 19.05
C GLY A 55 -12.55 1.02 19.21
N VAL A 56 -11.67 1.95 18.87
CA VAL A 56 -11.90 3.40 18.94
C VAL A 56 -12.29 3.95 17.58
N ASP A 57 -13.34 4.77 17.52
CA ASP A 57 -13.73 5.47 16.28
C ASP A 57 -12.61 6.43 15.85
N ILE A 58 -12.10 6.28 14.62
CA ILE A 58 -11.01 7.10 14.10
C ILE A 58 -11.31 8.61 14.11
N ARG A 59 -12.59 8.99 14.20
CA ARG A 59 -13.01 10.41 14.35
C ARG A 59 -12.66 10.99 15.71
N GLN A 60 -12.42 10.13 16.72
CA GLN A 60 -12.04 10.50 18.09
C GLN A 60 -10.54 10.50 18.30
N VAL A 61 -9.77 9.98 17.32
CA VAL A 61 -8.31 9.89 17.37
C VAL A 61 -7.70 11.10 16.66
N ASP A 62 -6.63 11.66 17.21
CA ASP A 62 -5.85 12.68 16.52
C ASP A 62 -5.33 12.12 15.17
N PRO A 63 -5.60 12.77 14.03
CA PRO A 63 -5.17 12.27 12.72
C PRO A 63 -3.66 12.09 12.58
N ALA A 64 -2.86 12.85 13.33
CA ALA A 64 -1.40 12.68 13.31
C ALA A 64 -1.00 11.41 14.08
N GLU A 65 -1.67 11.12 15.20
CA GLU A 65 -1.45 9.89 15.96
C GLU A 65 -1.89 8.66 15.17
N LEU A 66 -3.09 8.70 14.56
CA LEU A 66 -3.57 7.64 13.68
C LEU A 66 -2.53 7.34 12.58
N ARG A 67 -2.08 8.38 11.88
CA ARG A 67 -1.11 8.25 10.79
C ARG A 67 0.30 7.89 11.25
N ARG A 68 0.67 8.09 12.53
CA ARG A 68 1.92 7.56 13.08
C ARG A 68 1.90 6.03 13.16
N ASN A 69 0.76 5.44 13.46
CA ASN A 69 0.58 3.99 13.61
C ASN A 69 0.26 3.26 12.30
N ILE A 70 0.10 3.96 11.19
CA ILE A 70 -0.15 3.36 9.87
C ILE A 70 0.90 3.85 8.88
N ALA A 71 1.72 2.96 8.35
CA ALA A 71 2.55 3.26 7.18
C ALA A 71 1.70 3.15 5.91
N SER A 72 1.84 4.07 4.98
CA SER A 72 1.06 4.03 3.74
C SER A 72 1.90 4.31 2.50
N VAL A 73 1.62 3.57 1.43
CA VAL A 73 2.12 3.82 0.08
C VAL A 73 0.89 4.06 -0.79
N PRO A 74 0.68 5.28 -1.28
CA PRO A 74 -0.43 5.57 -2.19
C PRO A 74 -0.10 5.11 -3.61
N GLN A 75 -1.13 4.92 -4.45
CA GLN A 75 -0.97 4.58 -5.86
C GLN A 75 -0.17 5.66 -6.62
N ASP A 76 -0.51 6.93 -6.41
CA ASP A 76 0.20 8.06 -7.00
C ASP A 76 1.23 8.61 -6.03
N VAL A 77 2.49 8.26 -6.26
CA VAL A 77 3.60 8.68 -5.41
C VAL A 77 4.11 10.05 -5.84
N THR A 78 4.10 10.98 -4.89
CA THR A 78 4.75 12.29 -5.02
C THR A 78 5.90 12.38 -4.01
N LEU A 79 7.06 12.82 -4.49
CA LEU A 79 8.21 13.13 -3.63
C LEU A 79 8.27 14.63 -3.38
N PHE A 80 8.91 15.00 -2.28
CA PHE A 80 9.15 16.39 -1.95
C PHE A 80 10.43 16.89 -2.62
N PHE A 81 10.48 18.17 -2.95
CA PHE A 81 11.71 18.79 -3.41
C PHE A 81 12.81 18.62 -2.36
N GLY A 82 14.00 18.20 -2.80
CA GLY A 82 15.13 17.91 -1.92
C GLY A 82 15.90 16.68 -2.36
N SER A 83 16.76 16.18 -1.48
CA SER A 83 17.58 15.00 -1.70
C SER A 83 16.78 13.69 -1.52
N LEU A 84 17.36 12.60 -2.03
CA LEU A 84 16.85 11.25 -1.80
C LEU A 84 16.79 10.93 -0.30
N LYS A 85 17.85 11.28 0.46
CA LYS A 85 17.91 11.08 1.92
C LYS A 85 16.80 11.83 2.65
N GLU A 86 16.58 13.10 2.32
CA GLU A 86 15.49 13.91 2.91
C GLU A 86 14.12 13.28 2.61
N ASN A 87 13.93 12.77 1.41
CA ASN A 87 12.70 12.07 1.04
C ASN A 87 12.51 10.77 1.81
N LEU A 88 13.55 9.97 2.06
CA LEU A 88 13.46 8.77 2.89
C LEU A 88 13.13 9.12 4.34
N LEU A 89 13.73 10.18 4.88
CA LEU A 89 13.52 10.64 6.25
C LEU A 89 12.21 11.39 6.45
N PHE A 90 11.47 11.71 5.39
CA PHE A 90 10.22 12.45 5.50
C PHE A 90 9.21 11.72 6.40
N GLY A 91 8.86 12.35 7.52
CA GLY A 91 8.03 11.75 8.57
C GLY A 91 8.77 10.82 9.54
N ASN A 92 10.10 10.64 9.36
CA ASN A 92 10.95 9.75 10.16
C ASN A 92 12.31 10.41 10.50
N PRO A 93 12.35 11.63 11.05
CA PRO A 93 13.59 12.43 11.15
C PRO A 93 14.64 11.85 12.12
N SER A 94 14.24 10.95 13.01
CA SER A 94 15.10 10.35 14.04
C SER A 94 15.75 9.03 13.60
N LYS A 95 15.56 8.62 12.35
CA LYS A 95 16.12 7.36 11.84
C LYS A 95 17.61 7.48 11.57
N THR A 96 18.33 6.42 11.93
CA THR A 96 19.77 6.31 11.73
C THR A 96 20.12 6.00 10.27
N ASP A 97 21.36 6.28 9.87
CA ASP A 97 21.85 5.94 8.53
C ASP A 97 21.79 4.42 8.27
N ALA A 98 22.02 3.58 9.29
CA ALA A 98 21.89 2.14 9.17
C ALA A 98 20.44 1.69 8.83
N GLU A 99 19.43 2.29 9.49
CA GLU A 99 18.02 2.02 9.18
C GLU A 99 17.64 2.50 7.78
N ILE A 100 18.17 3.66 7.36
CA ILE A 100 17.96 4.19 6.00
C ILE A 100 18.53 3.22 4.97
N LEU A 101 19.77 2.74 5.15
CA LEU A 101 20.42 1.80 4.25
C LEU A 101 19.65 0.48 4.18
N GLN A 102 19.19 -0.05 5.32
CA GLN A 102 18.38 -1.26 5.37
C GLN A 102 17.06 -1.12 4.59
N ALA A 103 16.34 -0.02 4.78
CA ALA A 103 15.10 0.25 4.07
C ALA A 103 15.34 0.47 2.56
N ALA A 104 16.41 1.16 2.20
CA ALA A 104 16.80 1.40 0.81
C ALA A 104 17.19 0.09 0.10
N ALA A 105 17.97 -0.79 0.76
CA ALA A 105 18.35 -2.09 0.21
C ALA A 105 17.14 -3.01 -0.01
N ALA A 106 16.12 -2.90 0.84
CA ALA A 106 14.90 -3.70 0.70
C ALA A 106 14.13 -3.41 -0.60
N THR A 107 14.32 -2.25 -1.21
CA THR A 107 13.57 -1.79 -2.39
C THR A 107 14.44 -1.48 -3.61
N GLY A 108 15.78 -1.63 -3.47
CA GLY A 108 16.75 -1.31 -4.52
C GLY A 108 17.07 0.19 -4.65
N VAL A 109 16.62 1.03 -3.73
CA VAL A 109 16.95 2.47 -3.68
C VAL A 109 18.44 2.68 -3.39
N ASP A 110 19.08 1.80 -2.63
CA ASP A 110 20.53 1.78 -2.40
C ASP A 110 21.31 1.66 -3.71
N ARG A 111 20.89 0.78 -4.61
CA ARG A 111 21.54 0.63 -5.93
C ARG A 111 21.41 1.91 -6.75
N MET A 112 20.24 2.54 -6.74
CA MET A 112 20.02 3.82 -7.40
C MET A 112 20.96 4.89 -6.84
N ALA A 113 21.07 4.98 -5.52
CA ALA A 113 21.98 5.92 -4.86
C ALA A 113 23.45 5.63 -5.22
N ASN A 114 23.89 4.38 -5.17
CA ASN A 114 25.25 3.97 -5.45
C ASN A 114 25.69 4.21 -6.91
N LEU A 115 24.76 4.22 -7.86
CA LEU A 115 25.03 4.53 -9.26
C LEU A 115 25.14 6.04 -9.54
N HIS A 116 24.74 6.89 -8.61
CA HIS A 116 24.76 8.34 -8.78
C HIS A 116 25.97 8.98 -8.05
N PRO A 117 26.69 9.95 -8.66
CA PRO A 117 27.86 10.59 -8.03
C PRO A 117 27.60 11.20 -6.66
N HIS A 118 26.37 11.67 -6.41
CA HIS A 118 25.95 12.27 -5.14
C HIS A 118 25.31 11.27 -4.16
N GLY A 119 25.25 9.98 -4.50
CA GLY A 119 24.69 8.98 -3.61
C GLY A 119 23.29 9.34 -3.10
N PHE A 120 23.08 9.30 -1.81
CA PHE A 120 21.82 9.67 -1.17
C PHE A 120 21.54 11.19 -1.17
N ASP A 121 22.49 12.02 -1.52
CA ASP A 121 22.30 13.48 -1.71
C ASP A 121 21.81 13.84 -3.12
N LEU A 122 21.56 12.82 -3.97
CA LEU A 122 20.87 12.97 -5.25
C LEU A 122 19.60 13.81 -5.09
N GLN A 123 19.50 14.92 -5.84
CA GLN A 123 18.32 15.77 -5.86
C GLN A 123 17.23 15.13 -6.72
N VAL A 124 16.07 14.83 -6.11
CA VAL A 124 14.98 14.14 -6.78
C VAL A 124 14.13 15.04 -7.69
N GLY A 125 14.30 16.36 -7.58
CA GLY A 125 13.56 17.34 -8.38
C GLY A 125 12.18 17.67 -7.82
N GLU A 126 11.41 18.48 -8.56
CA GLU A 126 10.06 18.82 -8.18
C GLU A 126 9.15 17.60 -8.36
N ARG A 127 8.42 17.22 -7.30
CA ARG A 127 7.58 16.01 -7.27
C ARG A 127 8.30 14.71 -7.64
N GLY A 128 9.64 14.72 -7.62
CA GLY A 128 10.44 13.57 -8.01
C GLY A 128 10.60 13.39 -9.52
N ASP A 129 10.51 14.46 -10.30
CA ASP A 129 10.55 14.45 -11.77
C ASP A 129 11.88 13.92 -12.36
N ARG A 130 12.95 13.92 -11.56
CA ARG A 130 14.25 13.34 -11.95
C ARG A 130 14.34 11.84 -11.77
N LEU A 131 13.31 11.22 -11.20
CA LEU A 131 13.23 9.78 -10.98
C LEU A 131 12.16 9.15 -11.88
N SER A 132 12.37 7.92 -12.32
CA SER A 132 11.34 7.15 -12.97
C SER A 132 10.16 6.87 -12.02
N SER A 133 9.00 6.52 -12.54
CA SER A 133 7.83 6.15 -11.73
C SER A 133 8.13 4.98 -10.77
N GLY A 134 8.87 3.96 -11.26
CA GLY A 134 9.29 2.82 -10.43
C GLY A 134 10.25 3.23 -9.32
N GLN A 135 11.19 4.14 -9.61
CA GLN A 135 12.11 4.67 -8.60
C GLN A 135 11.37 5.50 -7.53
N ARG A 136 10.44 6.36 -7.93
CA ARG A 136 9.59 7.08 -6.96
C ARG A 136 8.79 6.13 -6.08
N GLN A 137 8.26 5.07 -6.67
CA GLN A 137 7.51 4.04 -5.95
C GLN A 137 8.40 3.28 -4.97
N ALA A 138 9.64 2.90 -5.37
CA ALA A 138 10.63 2.29 -4.50
C ALA A 138 10.98 3.18 -3.29
N VAL A 139 11.15 4.49 -3.50
CA VAL A 139 11.36 5.46 -2.41
C VAL A 139 10.17 5.51 -1.46
N ALA A 140 8.93 5.48 -1.97
CA ALA A 140 7.73 5.49 -1.12
C ALA A 140 7.60 4.20 -0.29
N VAL A 141 7.93 3.04 -0.87
CA VAL A 141 7.96 1.76 -0.13
C VAL A 141 9.05 1.79 0.92
N SER A 142 10.28 2.26 0.60
CA SER A 142 11.37 2.43 1.57
C SER A 142 10.95 3.30 2.75
N ARG A 143 10.28 4.42 2.48
CA ARG A 143 9.75 5.35 3.49
C ARG A 143 8.76 4.64 4.43
N ALA A 144 7.87 3.81 3.86
CA ALA A 144 6.90 3.04 4.64
C ALA A 144 7.58 1.96 5.51
N LEU A 145 8.61 1.29 4.99
CA LEU A 145 9.42 0.33 5.75
C LEU A 145 10.18 1.03 6.88
N LEU A 146 10.82 2.17 6.58
CA LEU A 146 11.59 2.96 7.55
C LEU A 146 10.72 3.44 8.70
N LYS A 147 9.46 3.75 8.46
CA LYS A 147 8.50 4.14 9.49
C LYS A 147 8.29 3.05 10.54
N GLY A 148 8.27 1.78 10.15
CA GLY A 148 8.16 0.65 11.07
C GLY A 148 6.82 0.56 11.80
N ALA A 149 5.75 1.13 11.27
CA ALA A 149 4.43 1.14 11.89
C ALA A 149 3.84 -0.28 12.04
N PRO A 150 2.98 -0.52 13.06
CA PRO A 150 2.34 -1.82 13.28
C PRO A 150 1.35 -2.21 12.18
N ALA A 151 0.81 -1.24 11.46
CA ALA A 151 -0.10 -1.46 10.34
C ALA A 151 0.43 -0.78 9.06
N MET A 152 0.18 -1.41 7.91
CA MET A 152 0.53 -0.90 6.59
C MET A 152 -0.67 -0.90 5.65
N ILE A 153 -0.81 0.16 4.88
CA ILE A 153 -1.76 0.25 3.76
C ILE A 153 -0.96 0.51 2.49
N LEU A 154 -0.94 -0.46 1.60
CA LEU A 154 -0.20 -0.41 0.35
C LEU A 154 -1.18 -0.41 -0.83
N ASP A 155 -1.22 0.68 -1.59
CA ASP A 155 -2.08 0.80 -2.77
C ASP A 155 -1.22 0.72 -4.03
N GLU A 156 -1.29 -0.42 -4.72
CA GLU A 156 -0.52 -0.76 -5.92
C GLU A 156 1.00 -0.51 -5.76
N PRO A 157 1.66 -1.03 -4.70
CA PRO A 157 3.00 -0.60 -4.29
C PRO A 157 4.12 -0.93 -5.28
N THR A 158 3.87 -1.75 -6.30
CA THR A 158 4.87 -2.16 -7.30
C THR A 158 4.41 -1.93 -8.75
N SER A 159 3.29 -1.23 -8.96
CA SER A 159 2.65 -1.10 -10.28
C SER A 159 3.55 -0.51 -11.37
N SER A 160 4.53 0.29 -11.01
CA SER A 160 5.48 0.94 -11.91
C SER A 160 6.88 0.30 -11.92
N MET A 161 7.05 -0.83 -11.23
CA MET A 161 8.33 -1.54 -11.16
C MET A 161 8.43 -2.63 -12.24
N ASP A 162 9.66 -2.91 -12.67
CA ASP A 162 9.97 -4.10 -13.45
C ASP A 162 9.87 -5.37 -12.59
N SER A 163 9.76 -6.53 -13.25
CA SER A 163 9.53 -7.81 -12.56
C SER A 163 10.65 -8.18 -11.58
N ALA A 164 11.90 -7.86 -11.89
CA ALA A 164 13.03 -8.20 -11.01
C ALA A 164 13.00 -7.35 -9.72
N THR A 165 12.72 -6.06 -9.85
CA THR A 165 12.55 -5.15 -8.73
C THR A 165 11.32 -5.52 -7.91
N GLU A 166 10.19 -5.84 -8.56
CA GLU A 166 8.97 -6.30 -7.89
C GLU A 166 9.22 -7.55 -7.04
N ASP A 167 9.90 -8.56 -7.60
CA ASP A 167 10.23 -9.78 -6.87
C ASP A 167 11.13 -9.53 -5.66
N GLN A 168 12.10 -8.62 -5.79
CA GLN A 168 12.94 -8.24 -4.65
C GLN A 168 12.10 -7.54 -3.57
N VAL A 169 11.29 -6.56 -3.94
CA VAL A 169 10.41 -5.83 -3.01
C VAL A 169 9.45 -6.80 -2.33
N ARG A 170 8.83 -7.73 -3.08
CA ARG A 170 7.92 -8.75 -2.55
C ARG A 170 8.59 -9.61 -1.46
N ARG A 171 9.78 -10.17 -1.74
CA ARG A 171 10.52 -10.98 -0.75
C ARG A 171 10.84 -10.20 0.53
N ASN A 172 11.29 -8.96 0.38
CA ASN A 172 11.66 -8.13 1.50
C ASN A 172 10.43 -7.66 2.30
N LEU A 173 9.33 -7.35 1.62
CA LEU A 173 8.04 -7.09 2.27
C LEU A 173 7.55 -8.29 3.05
N ALA A 174 7.66 -9.51 2.52
CA ALA A 174 7.26 -10.73 3.22
C ALA A 174 7.98 -10.88 4.58
N ALA A 175 9.29 -10.63 4.59
CA ALA A 175 10.08 -10.65 5.83
C ALA A 175 9.69 -9.51 6.80
N PHE A 176 9.48 -8.31 6.27
CA PHE A 176 9.11 -7.14 7.08
C PHE A 176 7.71 -7.24 7.69
N LEU A 177 6.78 -7.88 6.98
CA LEU A 177 5.37 -7.99 7.37
C LEU A 177 5.10 -9.07 8.43
N GLN A 178 6.11 -9.77 8.91
CA GLN A 178 5.93 -10.72 10.01
C GLN A 178 5.36 -9.99 11.24
N ASN A 179 4.24 -10.49 11.76
CA ASN A 179 3.51 -9.93 12.89
C ASN A 179 2.98 -8.49 12.70
N ARG A 180 2.83 -8.03 11.46
CA ARG A 180 2.27 -6.70 11.13
C ARG A 180 0.95 -6.84 10.38
N THR A 181 0.06 -5.90 10.62
CA THR A 181 -1.21 -5.83 9.90
C THR A 181 -0.98 -5.23 8.52
N LEU A 182 -1.52 -5.87 7.48
CA LEU A 182 -1.43 -5.39 6.10
C LEU A 182 -2.81 -5.25 5.47
N LEU A 183 -3.07 -4.09 4.88
CA LEU A 183 -4.12 -3.89 3.87
C LEU A 183 -3.44 -3.60 2.53
N LEU A 184 -3.48 -4.57 1.64
CA LEU A 184 -2.88 -4.50 0.31
C LEU A 184 -3.96 -4.29 -0.75
N VAL A 185 -3.89 -3.21 -1.50
CA VAL A 185 -4.69 -3.02 -2.72
C VAL A 185 -3.79 -3.36 -3.90
N THR A 186 -4.16 -4.36 -4.67
CA THR A 186 -3.39 -4.73 -5.87
C THR A 186 -4.24 -5.52 -6.88
N HIS A 187 -3.83 -5.44 -8.13
CA HIS A 187 -4.28 -6.33 -9.21
C HIS A 187 -3.17 -7.31 -9.64
N ARG A 188 -1.98 -7.21 -9.05
CA ARG A 188 -0.82 -8.06 -9.36
C ARG A 188 -0.88 -9.36 -8.54
N THR A 189 -0.98 -10.48 -9.24
CA THR A 189 -1.07 -11.81 -8.61
C THR A 189 0.15 -12.16 -7.79
N ALA A 190 1.36 -11.72 -8.20
CA ALA A 190 2.59 -11.96 -7.47
C ALA A 190 2.59 -11.41 -6.03
N LEU A 191 1.89 -10.31 -5.78
CA LEU A 191 1.79 -9.73 -4.44
C LEU A 191 0.77 -10.45 -3.54
N LEU A 192 -0.11 -11.26 -4.09
CA LEU A 192 -1.10 -12.01 -3.30
C LEU A 192 -0.47 -13.08 -2.42
N ASP A 193 0.79 -13.45 -2.67
CA ASP A 193 1.57 -14.31 -1.76
C ASP A 193 1.86 -13.65 -0.40
N LEU A 194 1.72 -12.32 -0.30
CA LEU A 194 1.93 -11.57 0.94
C LEU A 194 0.74 -11.63 1.89
N VAL A 195 -0.42 -12.13 1.45
CA VAL A 195 -1.67 -12.07 2.21
C VAL A 195 -2.27 -13.45 2.45
N ASP A 196 -3.04 -13.54 3.52
CA ASP A 196 -3.71 -14.77 3.95
C ASP A 196 -5.21 -14.76 3.60
N ARG A 197 -5.79 -13.56 3.38
CA ARG A 197 -7.20 -13.34 3.11
C ARG A 197 -7.39 -12.35 1.98
N ILE A 198 -8.44 -12.54 1.21
CA ILE A 198 -8.82 -11.65 0.10
C ILE A 198 -10.25 -11.17 0.31
N ILE A 199 -10.45 -9.87 0.15
CA ILE A 199 -11.76 -9.22 0.06
C ILE A 199 -11.92 -8.71 -1.37
N VAL A 200 -13.01 -9.09 -2.01
CA VAL A 200 -13.33 -8.67 -3.38
C VAL A 200 -14.35 -7.56 -3.34
N LEU A 201 -14.02 -6.43 -3.96
CA LEU A 201 -14.92 -5.29 -4.10
C LEU A 201 -15.40 -5.17 -5.55
N ASP A 202 -16.70 -5.01 -5.72
CA ASP A 202 -17.32 -4.65 -7.00
C ASP A 202 -18.46 -3.65 -6.76
N GLY A 203 -18.56 -2.60 -7.59
CA GLY A 203 -19.60 -1.58 -7.45
C GLY A 203 -19.72 -0.97 -6.06
N GLY A 204 -18.60 -0.81 -5.34
CA GLY A 204 -18.58 -0.26 -3.98
C GLY A 204 -19.08 -1.22 -2.90
N ARG A 205 -19.23 -2.52 -3.17
CA ARG A 205 -19.71 -3.55 -2.22
C ARG A 205 -18.71 -4.67 -2.08
N VAL A 206 -18.69 -5.32 -0.93
CA VAL A 206 -17.98 -6.58 -0.73
C VAL A 206 -18.81 -7.71 -1.36
N ILE A 207 -18.24 -8.39 -2.36
CA ILE A 207 -18.88 -9.50 -3.05
C ILE A 207 -18.30 -10.86 -2.68
N ALA A 208 -17.08 -10.89 -2.13
CA ALA A 208 -16.47 -12.08 -1.54
C ALA A 208 -15.48 -11.66 -0.45
N ASP A 209 -15.34 -12.50 0.57
CA ASP A 209 -14.43 -12.30 1.69
C ASP A 209 -14.08 -13.67 2.27
N GLY A 210 -12.81 -14.03 2.28
CA GLY A 210 -12.37 -15.34 2.77
C GLY A 210 -10.89 -15.62 2.59
N PRO A 211 -10.45 -16.85 2.94
CA PRO A 211 -9.09 -17.31 2.73
C PRO A 211 -8.63 -17.09 1.28
N ARG A 212 -7.39 -16.67 1.09
CA ARG A 212 -6.83 -16.33 -0.23
C ARG A 212 -7.11 -17.39 -1.28
N ASP A 213 -6.78 -18.64 -0.98
CA ASP A 213 -6.82 -19.74 -1.97
C ASP A 213 -8.26 -20.11 -2.35
N GLU A 214 -9.20 -20.01 -1.41
CA GLU A 214 -10.63 -20.26 -1.67
C GLU A 214 -11.22 -19.18 -2.57
N VAL A 215 -10.93 -17.90 -2.27
CA VAL A 215 -11.42 -16.77 -3.07
C VAL A 215 -10.82 -16.81 -4.47
N LEU A 216 -9.52 -17.07 -4.61
CA LEU A 216 -8.89 -17.19 -5.92
C LEU A 216 -9.50 -18.34 -6.73
N THR A 217 -9.70 -19.51 -6.13
CA THR A 217 -10.33 -20.66 -6.79
C THR A 217 -11.75 -20.33 -7.28
N SER A 218 -12.52 -19.63 -6.46
CA SER A 218 -13.89 -19.19 -6.84
C SER A 218 -13.89 -18.21 -8.01
N LEU A 219 -12.92 -17.25 -8.02
CA LEU A 219 -12.80 -16.28 -9.10
C LEU A 219 -12.38 -16.92 -10.42
N TYR A 220 -11.51 -17.94 -10.39
CA TYR A 220 -11.11 -18.68 -11.59
C TYR A 220 -12.26 -19.54 -12.15
N LYS A 221 -13.03 -20.21 -11.30
CA LYS A 221 -14.19 -21.02 -11.73
C LYS A 221 -15.31 -20.18 -12.36
N ASN A 222 -15.47 -18.95 -11.90
CA ASN A 222 -16.54 -18.04 -12.38
C ASN A 222 -16.09 -17.18 -13.59
N ARG A 223 -14.90 -17.36 -14.16
CA ARG A 223 -14.51 -16.74 -15.42
C ARG A 223 -15.06 -17.58 -16.59
N PRO A 224 -16.07 -17.13 -17.37
CA PRO A 224 -16.47 -17.83 -18.58
C PRO A 224 -15.34 -17.66 -19.62
N GLY A 225 -14.61 -18.74 -19.94
CA GLY A 225 -13.78 -18.75 -21.12
C GLY A 225 -12.36 -19.28 -21.05
N ILE A 226 -11.97 -20.07 -20.05
CA ILE A 226 -10.75 -20.92 -20.17
C ILE A 226 -11.22 -22.37 -20.03
N LYS A 227 -11.64 -22.98 -21.15
CA LYS A 227 -11.67 -24.43 -21.28
C LYS A 227 -10.21 -24.89 -21.25
N GLU A 228 -9.89 -25.79 -20.33
CA GLU A 228 -8.68 -26.59 -20.36
C GLU A 228 -8.49 -27.14 -21.77
N ALA A 229 -7.42 -26.71 -22.43
CA ALA A 229 -6.94 -27.42 -23.61
C ALA A 229 -6.28 -28.70 -23.11
N SER A 230 -6.95 -29.82 -23.35
CA SER A 230 -6.46 -31.19 -23.16
C SER A 230 -5.22 -31.46 -23.96
#